data_d16445b16fbb4c14d22f19816d732232
#
_entry.id   d16445b16fbb4c14d22f19816d732232
#
_cell.length_a   1.000
_cell.length_b   1.000
_cell.length_c   1.000
_cell.angle_alpha   90.00
_cell.angle_beta   90.00
_cell.angle_gamma   90.00
#
_symmetry.space_group_name_H-M   'P 1'
#
loop_
_entity.id
_entity.type
_entity.pdbx_description
1 polymer ?
#
loop_
_entity_poly.entity_id
_entity_poly.type
_entity_poly.pdbx_seq_one_letter_code
_entity_poly.pdbx_strand_id
1 'polypeptide(L)'
;MRKAKTTKVTLRFRMLNTGKETLYLDYYPGIPNPKTGETMRREYLGMYVVPLKKRNGELQTNKDGSHKYNAEDEETIRLAEIIRANRQNELSKAEIYTDAEAEMLKAKERSKGDFITYFRDLAKDKKESNYNNWMSALKHLLDYTKKSDNATTKRFCDIDLLWCERFRDYLLNVRTHRSDKVVLSNNTAAAYFLKFKIALKSAYKYGYLPKNINEDLKGIKEKETRREFLSLDELKRLVETPCTNPVLKRAALFSALTGLRHSDIRKMKWGEIEEKDGKFTLKYTIQKTNKYDELPISEQAMQLCGERRNPDELVFDGLVYSAYANKALAQWLGAAGITRDVTFHCLSHSKFFYLLNISELSILKNVTANDLETSYILFLSQLCNIQRTL
;
A
#
# COMPACT_ATOMS: atom_id res chain seq x y z
N MET A 1 17.21 -43.75 -14.48
CA MET A 1 17.83 -42.49 -14.00
C MET A 1 18.94 -42.84 -13.00
N ARG A 2 20.20 -42.45 -13.24
CA ARG A 2 21.27 -42.60 -12.25
C ARG A 2 20.98 -41.67 -11.08
N LYS A 3 20.84 -42.21 -9.83
CA LYS A 3 20.77 -41.38 -8.60
C LYS A 3 21.97 -40.42 -8.60
N ALA A 4 21.71 -39.11 -8.43
CA ALA A 4 22.75 -38.13 -8.22
C ALA A 4 23.59 -38.59 -7.00
N LYS A 5 24.91 -38.62 -7.13
CA LYS A 5 25.78 -38.96 -6.00
C LYS A 5 25.66 -37.87 -4.93
N THR A 6 25.18 -38.27 -3.76
CA THR A 6 25.12 -37.37 -2.57
C THR A 6 26.53 -36.92 -2.21
N THR A 7 26.70 -35.63 -1.99
CA THR A 7 27.98 -35.10 -1.51
C THR A 7 28.21 -35.54 -0.06
N LYS A 8 29.36 -36.23 0.18
CA LYS A 8 29.82 -36.60 1.52
C LYS A 8 30.68 -35.48 2.10
N VAL A 9 30.40 -35.09 3.34
CA VAL A 9 31.21 -34.11 4.09
C VAL A 9 32.09 -34.85 5.12
N THR A 10 33.38 -34.64 5.05
CA THR A 10 34.34 -35.26 5.96
C THR A 10 35.16 -34.19 6.65
N LEU A 11 35.27 -34.27 7.99
CA LEU A 11 36.19 -33.43 8.75
C LEU A 11 37.62 -33.92 8.52
N ARG A 12 38.55 -33.01 8.16
CA ARG A 12 39.93 -33.32 7.92
C ARG A 12 40.86 -32.32 8.61
N PHE A 13 42.05 -32.79 8.89
CA PHE A 13 43.10 -32.06 9.57
C PHE A 13 44.26 -31.82 8.59
N ARG A 14 44.87 -30.65 8.66
CA ARG A 14 46.08 -30.34 7.89
C ARG A 14 47.11 -29.70 8.81
N MET A 15 48.29 -30.35 8.92
CA MET A 15 49.42 -29.82 9.67
C MET A 15 49.97 -28.55 9.01
N LEU A 16 50.21 -27.54 9.82
CA LEU A 16 50.80 -26.27 9.45
C LEU A 16 52.29 -26.24 9.86
N ASN A 17 53.08 -25.38 9.25
CA ASN A 17 54.48 -25.19 9.60
C ASN A 17 54.72 -24.71 11.04
N THR A 18 53.64 -24.20 11.69
CA THR A 18 53.64 -23.79 13.09
C THR A 18 53.51 -24.94 14.10
N GLY A 19 53.34 -26.17 13.61
CA GLY A 19 53.09 -27.34 14.45
C GLY A 19 51.64 -27.48 14.94
N LYS A 20 50.75 -26.60 14.49
CA LYS A 20 49.30 -26.71 14.72
C LYS A 20 48.62 -27.40 13.53
N GLU A 21 47.50 -28.01 13.76
CA GLU A 21 46.61 -28.51 12.70
C GLU A 21 45.43 -27.60 12.52
N THR A 22 45.14 -27.26 11.26
CA THR A 22 43.88 -26.55 10.90
C THR A 22 42.82 -27.55 10.50
N LEU A 23 41.58 -27.30 10.94
CA LEU A 23 40.42 -28.13 10.65
C LEU A 23 39.67 -27.58 9.41
N TYR A 24 39.30 -28.49 8.50
CA TYR A 24 38.51 -28.14 7.32
C TYR A 24 37.55 -29.25 6.95
N LEU A 25 36.45 -28.87 6.27
CA LEU A 25 35.48 -29.79 5.68
C LEU A 25 35.91 -30.11 4.24
N ASP A 26 35.94 -31.42 3.89
CA ASP A 26 36.23 -31.92 2.53
C ASP A 26 34.92 -32.43 1.93
N TYR A 27 34.50 -31.83 0.82
CA TYR A 27 33.27 -32.14 0.10
C TYR A 27 33.56 -33.04 -1.10
N TYR A 28 32.95 -34.22 -1.15
CA TYR A 28 33.09 -35.11 -2.29
C TYR A 28 31.74 -35.68 -2.76
N PRO A 29 31.28 -35.39 -3.99
CA PRO A 29 31.85 -34.38 -4.93
C PRO A 29 31.77 -32.95 -4.37
N GLY A 30 32.56 -32.03 -4.99
CA GLY A 30 32.58 -30.62 -4.58
C GLY A 30 31.20 -29.95 -4.75
N ILE A 31 30.97 -28.87 -3.99
CA ILE A 31 29.74 -28.09 -3.97
C ILE A 31 29.97 -26.67 -4.55
N PRO A 32 28.96 -25.98 -5.08
CA PRO A 32 29.10 -24.59 -5.47
C PRO A 32 29.42 -23.69 -4.26
N ASN A 33 30.42 -22.81 -4.41
CA ASN A 33 30.73 -21.80 -3.40
C ASN A 33 29.61 -20.74 -3.37
N PRO A 34 28.93 -20.48 -2.22
CA PRO A 34 27.84 -19.52 -2.15
C PRO A 34 28.23 -18.08 -2.51
N LYS A 35 29.53 -17.72 -2.43
CA LYS A 35 30.01 -16.37 -2.71
C LYS A 35 30.47 -16.18 -4.16
N THR A 36 31.13 -17.19 -4.76
CA THR A 36 31.75 -17.08 -6.08
C THR A 36 31.04 -17.89 -7.17
N GLY A 37 30.17 -18.86 -6.80
CA GLY A 37 29.53 -19.79 -7.73
C GLY A 37 30.46 -20.91 -8.25
N GLU A 38 31.78 -20.85 -8.00
CA GLU A 38 32.73 -21.84 -8.44
C GLU A 38 32.66 -23.13 -7.60
N THR A 39 33.14 -24.24 -8.13
CA THR A 39 33.14 -25.52 -7.39
C THR A 39 34.18 -25.46 -6.26
N MET A 40 33.67 -25.57 -5.03
CA MET A 40 34.44 -25.62 -3.81
C MET A 40 34.55 -27.05 -3.30
N ARG A 41 35.75 -27.51 -2.98
CA ARG A 41 35.98 -28.83 -2.37
C ARG A 41 36.37 -28.74 -0.90
N ARG A 42 36.89 -27.61 -0.43
CA ARG A 42 37.37 -27.45 0.94
C ARG A 42 36.83 -26.17 1.58
N GLU A 43 36.28 -26.31 2.78
CA GLU A 43 35.88 -25.18 3.64
C GLU A 43 36.72 -25.21 4.91
N TYR A 44 37.61 -24.22 5.08
CA TYR A 44 38.41 -24.08 6.29
C TYR A 44 37.53 -23.46 7.41
N LEU A 45 37.52 -24.11 8.59
CA LEU A 45 36.69 -23.70 9.71
C LEU A 45 37.27 -22.56 10.56
N GLY A 46 38.55 -22.22 10.32
CA GLY A 46 39.27 -21.25 11.14
C GLY A 46 39.63 -21.78 12.54
N MET A 47 39.49 -23.09 12.74
CA MET A 47 39.76 -23.79 13.99
C MET A 47 41.10 -24.46 13.92
N TYR A 48 41.87 -24.43 15.03
CA TYR A 48 43.21 -24.98 15.12
C TYR A 48 43.32 -25.81 16.40
N VAL A 49 44.09 -26.92 16.30
CA VAL A 49 44.39 -27.82 17.42
C VAL A 49 45.88 -28.15 17.43
N VAL A 50 46.40 -28.50 18.58
CA VAL A 50 47.85 -28.82 18.76
C VAL A 50 47.98 -30.28 19.20
N PRO A 51 48.51 -31.16 18.30
CA PRO A 51 48.73 -32.56 18.68
C PRO A 51 49.77 -32.69 19.82
N LEU A 52 49.50 -33.60 20.76
CA LEU A 52 50.42 -33.89 21.85
C LEU A 52 51.68 -34.54 21.32
N LYS A 53 52.84 -34.18 21.94
CA LYS A 53 54.16 -34.73 21.63
C LYS A 53 54.65 -35.60 22.76
N LYS A 54 55.40 -36.64 22.42
CA LYS A 54 56.18 -37.43 23.34
C LYS A 54 57.46 -36.66 23.78
N ARG A 55 58.15 -37.13 24.77
CA ARG A 55 59.44 -36.52 25.23
C ARG A 55 60.53 -36.48 24.14
N ASN A 56 60.50 -37.42 23.20
CA ASN A 56 61.41 -37.46 22.04
C ASN A 56 61.01 -36.53 20.89
N GLY A 57 59.96 -35.74 21.01
CA GLY A 57 59.45 -34.80 19.98
C GLY A 57 58.46 -35.41 18.96
N GLU A 58 58.26 -36.73 18.97
CA GLU A 58 57.29 -37.40 18.10
C GLU A 58 55.86 -37.11 18.51
N LEU A 59 54.93 -37.09 17.53
CA LEU A 59 53.49 -36.93 17.82
C LEU A 59 52.93 -38.17 18.55
N GLN A 60 52.11 -37.96 19.52
CA GLN A 60 51.36 -39.05 20.17
C GLN A 60 50.16 -39.43 19.29
N THR A 61 49.99 -40.72 19.04
CA THR A 61 48.86 -41.24 18.27
C THR A 61 48.03 -42.21 19.07
N ASN A 62 46.74 -42.31 18.68
CA ASN A 62 45.79 -43.30 19.12
C ASN A 62 46.06 -44.65 18.38
N LYS A 63 45.35 -45.71 18.79
CA LYS A 63 45.40 -47.02 18.14
C LYS A 63 44.97 -47.01 16.67
N ASP A 64 44.11 -46.05 16.27
CA ASP A 64 43.59 -45.86 14.91
C ASP A 64 44.51 -44.97 14.04
N GLY A 65 45.66 -44.49 14.55
CA GLY A 65 46.59 -43.63 13.87
C GLY A 65 46.25 -42.13 13.94
N SER A 66 45.15 -41.73 14.55
CA SER A 66 44.82 -40.32 14.77
C SER A 66 45.73 -39.72 15.86
N HIS A 67 45.98 -38.39 15.78
CA HIS A 67 46.75 -37.70 16.81
C HIS A 67 45.97 -37.59 18.13
N LYS A 68 46.71 -37.55 19.24
CA LYS A 68 46.13 -37.24 20.55
C LYS A 68 46.18 -35.75 20.82
N TYR A 69 45.16 -35.27 21.50
CA TYR A 69 45.01 -33.85 21.82
C TYR A 69 44.77 -33.69 23.32
N ASN A 70 44.89 -32.47 23.81
CA ASN A 70 44.44 -32.11 25.15
C ASN A 70 42.94 -31.97 25.22
N ALA A 71 42.33 -31.79 26.40
CA ALA A 71 40.90 -31.72 26.56
C ALA A 71 40.25 -30.51 25.86
N GLU A 72 40.92 -29.36 25.75
CA GLU A 72 40.45 -28.15 25.13
C GLU A 72 40.43 -28.32 23.56
N ASP A 73 41.48 -28.92 23.00
CA ASP A 73 41.53 -29.23 21.58
C ASP A 73 40.53 -30.35 21.21
N GLU A 74 40.28 -31.33 22.08
CA GLU A 74 39.23 -32.33 21.87
C GLU A 74 37.83 -31.69 21.83
N GLU A 75 37.54 -30.69 22.66
CA GLU A 75 36.29 -29.94 22.59
C GLU A 75 36.18 -29.14 21.28
N THR A 76 37.27 -28.54 20.80
CA THR A 76 37.33 -27.87 19.50
C THR A 76 37.04 -28.86 18.35
N ILE A 77 37.55 -30.08 18.42
CA ILE A 77 37.25 -31.15 17.45
C ILE A 77 35.81 -31.56 17.50
N ARG A 78 35.17 -31.69 18.69
CA ARG A 78 33.75 -31.97 18.85
C ARG A 78 32.87 -30.89 18.21
N LEU A 79 33.22 -29.63 18.41
CA LEU A 79 32.54 -28.52 17.77
C LEU A 79 32.64 -28.57 16.24
N ALA A 80 33.82 -28.90 15.71
CA ALA A 80 34.03 -29.08 14.28
C ALA A 80 33.20 -30.25 13.70
N GLU A 81 33.07 -31.35 14.44
CA GLU A 81 32.20 -32.49 14.06
C GLU A 81 30.70 -32.11 14.05
N ILE A 82 30.25 -31.26 14.99
CA ILE A 82 28.88 -30.73 14.97
C ILE A 82 28.66 -29.90 13.71
N ILE A 83 29.63 -29.03 13.35
CA ILE A 83 29.55 -28.24 12.10
C ILE A 83 29.52 -29.14 10.89
N ARG A 84 30.38 -30.18 10.83
CA ARG A 84 30.39 -31.18 9.75
C ARG A 84 29.02 -31.85 9.62
N ALA A 85 28.44 -32.32 10.76
CA ALA A 85 27.14 -33.00 10.76
C ALA A 85 26.03 -32.08 10.26
N ASN A 86 26.01 -30.81 10.67
CA ASN A 86 25.07 -29.81 10.19
C ASN A 86 25.21 -29.57 8.67
N ARG A 87 26.43 -29.46 8.15
CA ARG A 87 26.69 -29.33 6.70
C ARG A 87 26.25 -30.55 5.92
N GLN A 88 26.51 -31.76 6.43
CA GLN A 88 26.03 -33.00 5.82
C GLN A 88 24.49 -33.02 5.78
N ASN A 89 23.82 -32.68 6.88
CA ASN A 89 22.36 -32.64 6.93
C ASN A 89 21.79 -31.61 5.96
N GLU A 90 22.41 -30.43 5.81
CA GLU A 90 21.98 -29.42 4.82
C GLU A 90 22.04 -29.96 3.39
N LEU A 91 23.11 -30.65 3.03
CA LEU A 91 23.29 -31.23 1.68
C LEU A 91 22.39 -32.44 1.43
N SER A 92 22.02 -33.18 2.47
CA SER A 92 21.16 -34.36 2.38
C SER A 92 19.67 -34.03 2.58
N LYS A 93 19.29 -32.76 2.74
CA LYS A 93 17.89 -32.37 3.00
C LYS A 93 16.89 -32.96 2.00
N ALA A 94 17.23 -32.99 0.71
CA ALA A 94 16.37 -33.56 -0.32
C ALA A 94 16.16 -35.09 -0.20
N GLU A 95 17.03 -35.81 0.51
CA GLU A 95 16.93 -37.27 0.75
C GLU A 95 16.30 -37.58 2.12
N ILE A 96 16.44 -36.67 3.09
CA ILE A 96 15.99 -36.85 4.47
C ILE A 96 14.51 -36.46 4.63
N TYR A 97 14.06 -35.42 3.91
CA TYR A 97 12.73 -34.90 4.02
C TYR A 97 11.86 -35.28 2.84
N THR A 98 10.63 -35.66 3.10
CA THR A 98 9.58 -35.73 2.07
C THR A 98 9.32 -34.34 1.50
N ASP A 99 8.76 -34.24 0.30
CA ASP A 99 8.41 -32.94 -0.32
C ASP A 99 7.53 -32.10 0.61
N ALA A 100 6.62 -32.73 1.35
CA ALA A 100 5.76 -32.07 2.32
C ALA A 100 6.54 -31.49 3.51
N GLU A 101 7.48 -32.26 4.08
CA GLU A 101 8.34 -31.80 5.18
C GLU A 101 9.29 -30.70 4.73
N ALA A 102 9.84 -30.80 3.51
CA ALA A 102 10.69 -29.75 2.93
C ALA A 102 9.90 -28.44 2.76
N GLU A 103 8.64 -28.49 2.33
CA GLU A 103 7.79 -27.30 2.20
C GLU A 103 7.41 -26.72 3.56
N MET A 104 7.14 -27.57 4.57
CA MET A 104 6.92 -27.09 5.96
C MET A 104 8.14 -26.39 6.55
N LEU A 105 9.35 -26.89 6.28
CA LEU A 105 10.59 -26.23 6.71
C LEU A 105 10.78 -24.88 6.00
N LYS A 106 10.54 -24.79 4.70
CA LYS A 106 10.57 -23.54 3.95
C LYS A 106 9.53 -22.55 4.48
N ALA A 107 8.32 -23.01 4.78
CA ALA A 107 7.28 -22.17 5.39
C ALA A 107 7.69 -21.65 6.77
N LYS A 108 8.32 -22.50 7.59
CA LYS A 108 8.88 -22.12 8.90
C LYS A 108 9.99 -21.07 8.78
N GLU A 109 10.87 -21.19 7.78
CA GLU A 109 11.88 -20.16 7.52
C GLU A 109 11.26 -18.85 7.03
N ARG A 110 10.31 -18.93 6.09
CA ARG A 110 9.56 -17.73 5.61
C ARG A 110 8.84 -17.02 6.77
N SER A 111 8.30 -17.76 7.73
CA SER A 111 7.59 -17.20 8.88
C SER A 111 8.48 -16.41 9.85
N LYS A 112 9.80 -16.55 9.79
CA LYS A 112 10.76 -15.74 10.55
C LYS A 112 11.00 -14.35 9.94
N GLY A 113 10.55 -14.13 8.69
CA GLY A 113 10.66 -12.84 8.00
C GLY A 113 9.89 -11.72 8.70
N ASP A 114 10.23 -10.47 8.36
CA ASP A 114 9.63 -9.27 8.95
C ASP A 114 8.37 -8.82 8.21
N PHE A 115 7.24 -8.82 8.88
CA PHE A 115 5.95 -8.38 8.36
C PHE A 115 5.91 -6.87 8.05
N ILE A 116 6.63 -6.06 8.81
CA ILE A 116 6.67 -4.60 8.60
C ILE A 116 7.32 -4.26 7.25
N THR A 117 8.44 -4.90 6.95
CA THR A 117 9.12 -4.78 5.65
C THR A 117 8.23 -5.31 4.53
N TYR A 118 7.60 -6.47 4.72
CA TYR A 118 6.66 -7.04 3.75
C TYR A 118 5.49 -6.09 3.45
N PHE A 119 4.89 -5.49 4.49
CA PHE A 119 3.81 -4.52 4.34
C PHE A 119 4.25 -3.29 3.51
N ARG A 120 5.47 -2.80 3.76
CA ARG A 120 6.09 -1.70 2.99
C ARG A 120 6.29 -2.07 1.53
N ASP A 121 6.76 -3.29 1.26
CA ASP A 121 7.01 -3.75 -0.11
C ASP A 121 5.71 -3.90 -0.91
N LEU A 122 4.63 -4.37 -0.30
CA LEU A 122 3.30 -4.40 -0.92
C LEU A 122 2.77 -3.01 -1.32
N ALA A 123 3.26 -1.96 -0.70
CA ALA A 123 2.87 -0.59 -1.04
C ALA A 123 3.56 -0.07 -2.32
N LYS A 124 4.76 -0.55 -2.65
CA LYS A 124 5.59 -0.03 -3.75
C LYS A 124 4.90 -0.09 -5.12
N ASP A 125 4.11 -1.13 -5.35
CA ASP A 125 3.40 -1.34 -6.63
C ASP A 125 2.07 -0.58 -6.73
N LYS A 126 1.74 0.28 -5.76
CA LYS A 126 0.46 0.99 -5.73
C LYS A 126 0.57 2.36 -6.41
N LYS A 127 -0.53 2.80 -7.05
CA LYS A 127 -0.64 4.16 -7.57
C LYS A 127 -0.46 5.18 -6.44
N GLU A 128 0.08 6.36 -6.74
CA GLU A 128 0.51 7.40 -5.80
C GLU A 128 -0.46 7.66 -4.63
N SER A 129 -1.75 7.91 -4.90
CA SER A 129 -2.74 8.15 -3.84
C SER A 129 -2.97 6.94 -2.93
N ASN A 130 -2.94 5.73 -3.50
CA ASN A 130 -3.07 4.50 -2.74
C ASN A 130 -1.78 4.19 -1.97
N TYR A 131 -0.61 4.44 -2.57
CA TYR A 131 0.69 4.35 -1.90
C TYR A 131 0.72 5.20 -0.63
N ASN A 132 0.32 6.47 -0.71
CA ASN A 132 0.28 7.37 0.44
C ASN A 132 -0.64 6.86 1.56
N ASN A 133 -1.76 6.23 1.22
CA ASN A 133 -2.65 5.59 2.20
C ASN A 133 -1.99 4.36 2.86
N TRP A 134 -1.26 3.54 2.09
CA TRP A 134 -0.52 2.41 2.64
C TRP A 134 0.60 2.89 3.58
N MET A 135 1.33 3.92 3.18
CA MET A 135 2.41 4.50 4.01
C MET A 135 1.89 5.15 5.29
N SER A 136 0.68 5.75 5.25
CA SER A 136 0.02 6.26 6.45
C SER A 136 -0.39 5.13 7.39
N ALA A 137 -0.96 4.05 6.86
CA ALA A 137 -1.26 2.85 7.63
C ALA A 137 0.00 2.20 8.23
N LEU A 138 1.11 2.16 7.45
CA LEU A 138 2.40 1.65 7.93
C LEU A 138 2.95 2.45 9.11
N LYS A 139 2.82 3.78 9.10
CA LYS A 139 3.26 4.61 10.24
C LYS A 139 2.52 4.21 11.52
N HIS A 140 1.21 4.07 11.47
CA HIS A 140 0.42 3.61 12.62
C HIS A 140 0.77 2.17 13.04
N LEU A 141 1.07 1.30 12.08
CA LEU A 141 1.50 -0.08 12.38
C LEU A 141 2.86 -0.10 13.09
N LEU A 142 3.81 0.74 12.65
CA LEU A 142 5.11 0.90 13.30
C LEU A 142 4.98 1.43 14.73
N ASP A 143 4.15 2.46 14.94
CA ASP A 143 3.94 3.03 16.28
C ASP A 143 3.26 2.02 17.21
N TYR A 144 2.29 1.26 16.68
CA TYR A 144 1.67 0.18 17.45
C TYR A 144 2.70 -0.90 17.83
N THR A 145 3.52 -1.36 16.88
CA THR A 145 4.55 -2.38 17.15
C THR A 145 5.58 -1.89 18.16
N LYS A 146 6.01 -0.62 18.08
CA LYS A 146 6.87 -0.02 19.11
C LYS A 146 6.23 0.00 20.47
N LYS A 147 4.93 0.32 20.55
CA LYS A 147 4.20 0.40 21.82
C LYS A 147 3.90 -0.98 22.42
N SER A 148 3.55 -1.97 21.60
CA SER A 148 3.16 -3.31 22.04
C SER A 148 4.34 -4.22 22.31
N ASP A 149 5.34 -4.20 21.42
CA ASP A 149 6.43 -5.17 21.39
C ASP A 149 7.80 -4.54 21.71
N ASN A 150 7.85 -3.23 21.92
CA ASN A 150 9.09 -2.44 22.04
C ASN A 150 10.07 -2.69 20.87
N ALA A 151 9.56 -2.91 19.66
CA ALA A 151 10.30 -3.29 18.47
C ALA A 151 9.86 -2.49 17.24
N THR A 152 10.73 -2.42 16.24
CA THR A 152 10.44 -1.81 14.93
C THR A 152 10.13 -2.85 13.85
N THR A 153 10.22 -4.13 14.20
CA THR A 153 9.98 -5.29 13.34
C THR A 153 8.98 -6.23 13.99
N LYS A 154 8.27 -7.03 13.19
CA LYS A 154 7.34 -8.06 13.67
C LYS A 154 7.48 -9.29 12.77
N ARG A 155 7.95 -10.42 13.33
CA ARG A 155 8.04 -11.65 12.57
C ARG A 155 6.66 -12.21 12.28
N PHE A 156 6.47 -12.86 11.13
CA PHE A 156 5.19 -13.49 10.79
C PHE A 156 4.76 -14.53 11.83
N CYS A 157 5.70 -15.31 12.36
CA CYS A 157 5.40 -16.33 13.39
C CYS A 157 4.91 -15.74 14.73
N ASP A 158 5.13 -14.45 14.99
CA ASP A 158 4.71 -13.74 16.20
C ASP A 158 3.38 -12.98 16.01
N ILE A 159 2.74 -13.11 14.84
CA ILE A 159 1.45 -12.50 14.55
C ILE A 159 0.35 -13.50 14.93
N ASP A 160 -0.44 -13.17 15.92
CA ASP A 160 -1.63 -13.90 16.33
C ASP A 160 -2.91 -13.06 16.17
N LEU A 161 -4.06 -13.70 16.38
CA LEU A 161 -5.35 -13.03 16.29
C LEU A 161 -5.47 -11.88 17.30
N LEU A 162 -5.01 -12.12 18.55
CA LEU A 162 -5.11 -11.13 19.62
C LEU A 162 -4.28 -9.87 19.30
N TRP A 163 -3.06 -10.02 18.77
CA TRP A 163 -2.23 -8.89 18.36
C TRP A 163 -2.91 -8.09 17.23
N CYS A 164 -3.55 -8.76 16.26
CA CYS A 164 -4.30 -8.12 15.18
C CYS A 164 -5.54 -7.36 15.69
N GLU A 165 -6.27 -7.93 16.66
CA GLU A 165 -7.43 -7.28 17.29
C GLU A 165 -7.02 -6.05 18.10
N ARG A 166 -5.93 -6.14 18.86
CA ARG A 166 -5.35 -4.99 19.58
C ARG A 166 -4.89 -3.88 18.65
N PHE A 167 -4.36 -4.22 17.47
CA PHE A 167 -4.04 -3.23 16.44
C PHE A 167 -5.31 -2.54 15.90
N ARG A 168 -6.40 -3.29 15.70
CA ARG A 168 -7.70 -2.72 15.32
C ARG A 168 -8.16 -1.71 16.36
N ASP A 169 -8.13 -2.08 17.63
CA ASP A 169 -8.58 -1.24 18.74
C ASP A 169 -7.65 -0.02 18.94
N TYR A 170 -6.36 -0.18 18.70
CA TYR A 170 -5.40 0.92 18.67
C TYR A 170 -5.79 1.95 17.58
N LEU A 171 -6.11 1.52 16.37
CA LEU A 171 -6.51 2.43 15.28
C LEU A 171 -7.79 3.21 15.57
N LEU A 172 -8.71 2.65 16.33
CA LEU A 172 -9.95 3.32 16.72
C LEU A 172 -9.75 4.42 17.77
N ASN A 173 -8.64 4.41 18.50
CA ASN A 173 -8.39 5.30 19.62
C ASN A 173 -7.15 6.20 19.45
N VAL A 174 -6.34 5.97 18.40
CA VAL A 174 -5.10 6.72 18.18
C VAL A 174 -5.38 8.09 17.56
N ARG A 175 -4.50 9.05 17.86
CA ARG A 175 -4.51 10.37 17.24
C ARG A 175 -3.87 10.36 15.86
N THR A 176 -4.20 11.35 15.05
CA THR A 176 -3.61 11.50 13.71
C THR A 176 -2.15 11.96 13.82
N HIS A 177 -1.29 11.55 12.88
CA HIS A 177 0.09 12.06 12.80
C HIS A 177 0.21 13.55 12.45
N ARG A 178 -0.91 14.18 12.04
CA ARG A 178 -0.94 15.61 11.69
C ARG A 178 -1.27 16.49 12.88
N SER A 179 -1.92 15.96 13.90
CA SER A 179 -2.37 16.74 15.05
C SER A 179 -2.57 15.82 16.26
N ASP A 180 -1.92 16.16 17.36
CA ASP A 180 -2.08 15.46 18.64
C ASP A 180 -3.43 15.73 19.31
N LYS A 181 -4.25 16.62 18.75
CA LYS A 181 -5.58 16.97 19.27
C LYS A 181 -6.71 16.17 18.60
N VAL A 182 -6.46 15.62 17.41
CA VAL A 182 -7.50 14.98 16.58
C VAL A 182 -7.32 13.47 16.56
N VAL A 183 -8.33 12.74 17.03
CA VAL A 183 -8.39 11.27 16.95
C VAL A 183 -8.61 10.86 15.49
N LEU A 184 -8.04 9.71 15.10
CA LEU A 184 -8.21 9.15 13.77
C LEU A 184 -9.70 8.87 13.51
N SER A 185 -10.24 9.34 12.38
CA SER A 185 -11.65 9.10 12.06
C SER A 185 -11.92 7.60 11.86
N ASN A 186 -13.12 7.14 12.23
CA ASN A 186 -13.52 5.73 12.11
C ASN A 186 -13.31 5.19 10.68
N ASN A 187 -13.67 5.96 9.65
CA ASN A 187 -13.53 5.52 8.25
C ASN A 187 -12.07 5.50 7.79
N THR A 188 -11.22 6.38 8.34
CA THR A 188 -9.77 6.32 8.10
C THR A 188 -9.17 5.12 8.79
N ALA A 189 -9.56 4.82 10.03
CA ALA A 189 -9.15 3.61 10.76
C ALA A 189 -9.56 2.35 10.00
N ALA A 190 -10.80 2.29 9.50
CA ALA A 190 -11.29 1.20 8.67
C ALA A 190 -10.46 1.02 7.40
N ALA A 191 -10.15 2.12 6.71
CA ALA A 191 -9.33 2.09 5.50
C ALA A 191 -7.90 1.61 5.78
N TYR A 192 -7.27 1.98 6.89
CA TYR A 192 -5.93 1.51 7.28
C TYR A 192 -5.96 0.04 7.71
N PHE A 193 -6.97 -0.34 8.48
CA PHE A 193 -7.12 -1.73 8.91
C PHE A 193 -7.41 -2.67 7.73
N LEU A 194 -8.15 -2.21 6.71
CA LEU A 194 -8.36 -2.98 5.48
C LEU A 194 -7.02 -3.29 4.77
N LYS A 195 -6.08 -2.32 4.71
CA LYS A 195 -4.75 -2.56 4.13
C LYS A 195 -3.96 -3.59 4.92
N PHE A 196 -4.06 -3.54 6.24
CA PHE A 196 -3.48 -4.53 7.13
C PHE A 196 -4.06 -5.93 6.85
N LYS A 197 -5.38 -6.08 6.74
CA LYS A 197 -6.03 -7.35 6.38
C LYS A 197 -5.62 -7.86 5.00
N ILE A 198 -5.44 -6.97 4.02
CA ILE A 198 -4.94 -7.32 2.68
C ILE A 198 -3.51 -7.87 2.77
N ALA A 199 -2.65 -7.26 3.58
CA ALA A 199 -1.29 -7.73 3.78
C ALA A 199 -1.25 -9.11 4.47
N LEU A 200 -2.08 -9.33 5.49
CA LEU A 200 -2.22 -10.65 6.14
C LEU A 200 -2.72 -11.73 5.16
N LYS A 201 -3.74 -11.40 4.35
CA LYS A 201 -4.26 -12.32 3.32
C LYS A 201 -3.19 -12.67 2.29
N SER A 202 -2.41 -11.69 1.87
CA SER A 202 -1.29 -11.88 0.95
C SER A 202 -0.21 -12.76 1.60
N ALA A 203 0.17 -12.49 2.85
CA ALA A 203 1.17 -13.26 3.59
C ALA A 203 0.76 -14.74 3.76
N TYR A 204 -0.52 -15.00 4.05
CA TYR A 204 -1.05 -16.36 4.09
C TYR A 204 -0.98 -17.05 2.71
N LYS A 205 -1.44 -16.35 1.66
CA LYS A 205 -1.42 -16.89 0.29
C LYS A 205 -0.01 -17.32 -0.16
N TYR A 206 1.02 -16.58 0.25
CA TYR A 206 2.41 -16.87 -0.12
C TYR A 206 3.18 -17.70 0.92
N GLY A 207 2.48 -18.27 1.92
CA GLY A 207 3.05 -19.21 2.88
C GLY A 207 3.99 -18.59 3.92
N TYR A 208 3.84 -17.29 4.21
CA TYR A 208 4.52 -16.63 5.34
C TYR A 208 3.77 -16.85 6.66
N LEU A 209 2.45 -16.95 6.61
CA LEU A 209 1.59 -17.26 7.76
C LEU A 209 1.08 -18.70 7.66
N PRO A 210 1.16 -19.47 8.74
CA PRO A 210 0.70 -20.87 8.75
C PRO A 210 -0.83 -20.99 8.78
N LYS A 211 -1.54 -19.97 9.26
CA LYS A 211 -3.00 -19.93 9.39
C LYS A 211 -3.57 -18.64 8.77
N ASN A 212 -4.76 -18.73 8.21
CA ASN A 212 -5.50 -17.56 7.71
C ASN A 212 -6.17 -16.80 8.86
N ILE A 213 -5.45 -15.89 9.49
CA ILE A 213 -5.94 -15.06 10.60
C ILE A 213 -7.17 -14.23 10.18
N ASN A 214 -7.32 -13.90 8.89
CA ASN A 214 -8.44 -13.09 8.42
C ASN A 214 -9.81 -13.75 8.52
N GLU A 215 -9.90 -15.06 8.68
CA GLU A 215 -11.16 -15.78 8.86
C GLU A 215 -11.85 -15.36 10.17
N ASP A 216 -11.07 -15.25 11.24
CA ASP A 216 -11.56 -14.90 12.57
C ASP A 216 -11.48 -13.37 12.84
N LEU A 217 -10.67 -12.64 12.08
CA LEU A 217 -10.39 -11.22 12.33
C LEU A 217 -11.49 -10.32 11.77
N LYS A 218 -12.31 -9.77 12.66
CA LYS A 218 -13.37 -8.81 12.29
C LYS A 218 -12.79 -7.47 11.83
N GLY A 219 -13.31 -6.96 10.71
CA GLY A 219 -12.97 -5.62 10.20
C GLY A 219 -13.51 -4.49 11.07
N ILE A 220 -13.07 -3.27 10.79
CA ILE A 220 -13.69 -2.06 11.34
C ILE A 220 -14.89 -1.71 10.42
N LYS A 221 -16.08 -1.63 11.00
CA LYS A 221 -17.28 -1.23 10.27
C LYS A 221 -17.23 0.26 9.97
N GLU A 222 -17.38 0.63 8.71
CA GLU A 222 -17.45 2.05 8.32
C GLU A 222 -18.71 2.69 8.85
N LYS A 223 -18.59 3.95 9.28
CA LYS A 223 -19.75 4.77 9.66
C LYS A 223 -20.25 5.48 8.42
N GLU A 224 -21.56 5.45 8.23
CA GLU A 224 -22.19 6.27 7.19
C GLU A 224 -21.91 7.74 7.45
N THR A 225 -21.45 8.42 6.43
CA THR A 225 -21.24 9.87 6.45
C THR A 225 -22.29 10.50 5.55
N ARG A 226 -23.08 11.42 6.12
CA ARG A 226 -23.99 12.22 5.33
C ARG A 226 -23.20 13.05 4.32
N ARG A 227 -23.54 12.90 3.05
CA ARG A 227 -22.92 13.71 2.00
C ARG A 227 -23.63 15.05 1.94
N GLU A 228 -22.87 16.11 2.15
CA GLU A 228 -23.39 17.46 2.00
C GLU A 228 -23.51 17.81 0.50
N PHE A 229 -24.56 18.56 0.18
CA PHE A 229 -24.80 19.12 -1.14
C PHE A 229 -25.41 20.52 -0.96
N LEU A 230 -25.39 21.35 -1.99
CA LEU A 230 -26.00 22.68 -1.94
C LEU A 230 -27.42 22.62 -2.49
N SER A 231 -28.36 23.30 -1.80
CA SER A 231 -29.72 23.52 -2.32
C SER A 231 -29.69 24.52 -3.48
N LEU A 232 -30.79 24.56 -4.26
CA LEU A 232 -30.92 25.50 -5.37
C LEU A 232 -30.77 26.95 -4.91
N ASP A 233 -31.42 27.29 -3.79
CA ASP A 233 -31.36 28.64 -3.24
C ASP A 233 -29.97 29.01 -2.71
N GLU A 234 -29.25 28.03 -2.18
CA GLU A 234 -27.83 28.21 -1.81
C GLU A 234 -26.95 28.42 -3.04
N LEU A 235 -27.17 27.68 -4.11
CA LEU A 235 -26.43 27.87 -5.37
C LEU A 235 -26.74 29.24 -5.98
N LYS A 236 -27.99 29.72 -5.94
CA LYS A 236 -28.36 31.08 -6.39
C LYS A 236 -27.61 32.13 -5.60
N ARG A 237 -27.67 32.10 -4.26
CA ARG A 237 -26.91 33.02 -3.42
C ARG A 237 -25.42 32.97 -3.71
N LEU A 238 -24.87 31.79 -3.93
CA LEU A 238 -23.46 31.60 -4.22
C LEU A 238 -23.06 32.22 -5.56
N VAL A 239 -23.90 32.15 -6.59
CA VAL A 239 -23.68 32.83 -7.88
C VAL A 239 -23.58 34.34 -7.70
N GLU A 240 -24.49 34.93 -6.93
CA GLU A 240 -24.58 36.37 -6.68
C GLU A 240 -23.43 36.87 -5.79
N THR A 241 -22.90 36.03 -4.91
CA THR A 241 -21.85 36.39 -3.96
C THR A 241 -20.48 36.59 -4.65
N PRO A 242 -19.80 37.69 -4.46
CA PRO A 242 -18.43 37.91 -4.96
C PRO A 242 -17.45 36.89 -4.39
N CYS A 243 -16.54 36.41 -5.24
CA CYS A 243 -15.47 35.48 -4.84
C CYS A 243 -14.10 36.10 -5.16
N THR A 244 -13.18 36.05 -4.24
CA THR A 244 -11.80 36.58 -4.42
C THR A 244 -10.98 35.79 -5.43
N ASN A 245 -11.40 34.55 -5.76
CA ASN A 245 -10.77 33.72 -6.79
C ASN A 245 -11.77 33.44 -7.92
N PRO A 246 -11.71 34.19 -9.05
CA PRO A 246 -12.66 34.03 -10.15
C PRO A 246 -12.59 32.66 -10.82
N VAL A 247 -11.41 32.06 -10.93
CA VAL A 247 -11.23 30.73 -11.53
C VAL A 247 -11.88 29.67 -10.64
N LEU A 248 -11.68 29.75 -9.31
CA LEU A 248 -12.32 28.85 -8.36
C LEU A 248 -13.85 28.97 -8.42
N LYS A 249 -14.41 30.21 -8.50
CA LYS A 249 -15.86 30.45 -8.60
C LYS A 249 -16.41 29.75 -9.85
N ARG A 250 -15.84 30.05 -11.04
CA ARG A 250 -16.29 29.45 -12.31
C ARG A 250 -16.23 27.93 -12.28
N ALA A 251 -15.09 27.37 -11.83
CA ALA A 251 -14.89 25.92 -11.76
C ALA A 251 -15.85 25.23 -10.76
N ALA A 252 -16.12 25.87 -9.63
CA ALA A 252 -17.03 25.37 -8.60
C ALA A 252 -18.49 25.33 -9.11
N LEU A 253 -18.95 26.39 -9.76
CA LEU A 253 -20.28 26.43 -10.39
C LEU A 253 -20.38 25.44 -11.56
N PHE A 254 -19.32 25.34 -12.38
CA PHE A 254 -19.24 24.33 -13.44
C PHE A 254 -19.34 22.90 -12.87
N SER A 255 -18.68 22.62 -11.75
CA SER A 255 -18.80 21.35 -11.02
C SER A 255 -20.24 21.07 -10.57
N ALA A 256 -20.93 22.09 -10.05
CA ALA A 256 -22.32 21.96 -9.60
C ALA A 256 -23.27 21.65 -10.76
N LEU A 257 -23.03 22.23 -11.95
CA LEU A 257 -23.85 22.00 -13.16
C LEU A 257 -23.54 20.68 -13.85
N THR A 258 -22.28 20.29 -13.89
CA THR A 258 -21.82 19.12 -14.67
C THR A 258 -21.66 17.85 -13.84
N GLY A 259 -21.51 17.95 -12.53
CA GLY A 259 -21.18 16.84 -11.65
C GLY A 259 -19.72 16.40 -11.72
N LEU A 260 -18.87 17.10 -12.48
CA LEU A 260 -17.46 16.78 -12.64
C LEU A 260 -16.68 17.04 -11.35
N ARG A 261 -15.70 16.17 -11.06
CA ARG A 261 -14.81 16.33 -9.91
C ARG A 261 -13.77 17.41 -10.16
N HIS A 262 -13.28 18.01 -9.09
CA HIS A 262 -12.17 18.98 -9.16
C HIS A 262 -10.98 18.46 -9.97
N SER A 263 -10.62 17.17 -9.83
CA SER A 263 -9.49 16.56 -10.57
C SER A 263 -9.69 16.56 -12.08
N ASP A 264 -10.93 16.35 -12.52
CA ASP A 264 -11.27 16.28 -13.94
C ASP A 264 -11.34 17.71 -14.53
N ILE A 265 -12.01 18.63 -13.83
CA ILE A 265 -12.11 20.05 -14.22
C ILE A 265 -10.73 20.70 -14.33
N ARG A 266 -9.82 20.44 -13.39
CA ARG A 266 -8.47 21.01 -13.38
C ARG A 266 -7.64 20.65 -14.60
N LYS A 267 -7.90 19.51 -15.20
CA LYS A 267 -7.15 19.00 -16.36
C LYS A 267 -7.88 19.16 -17.68
N MET A 268 -9.12 19.67 -17.63
CA MET A 268 -9.96 19.83 -18.81
C MET A 268 -9.35 20.79 -19.80
N LYS A 269 -9.23 20.36 -21.05
CA LYS A 269 -8.68 21.13 -22.17
C LYS A 269 -9.78 21.60 -23.11
N TRP A 270 -9.54 22.68 -23.81
CA TRP A 270 -10.46 23.21 -24.82
C TRP A 270 -10.71 22.23 -25.96
N GLY A 271 -9.74 21.42 -26.34
CA GLY A 271 -9.88 20.41 -27.40
C GLY A 271 -10.78 19.24 -27.01
N GLU A 272 -11.10 19.07 -25.72
CA GLU A 272 -12.02 18.05 -25.21
C GLU A 272 -13.51 18.47 -25.35
N ILE A 273 -13.78 19.75 -25.66
CA ILE A 273 -15.13 20.28 -25.88
C ILE A 273 -15.45 20.35 -27.37
N GLU A 274 -16.35 19.50 -27.81
CA GLU A 274 -16.90 19.53 -29.15
C GLU A 274 -18.21 20.33 -29.20
N GLU A 275 -18.39 21.07 -30.30
CA GLU A 275 -19.64 21.76 -30.61
C GLU A 275 -20.22 21.17 -31.89
N LYS A 276 -21.45 20.71 -31.83
CA LYS A 276 -22.19 20.20 -33.01
C LYS A 276 -23.65 20.62 -32.89
N ASP A 277 -24.16 21.25 -33.95
CA ASP A 277 -25.55 21.69 -34.04
C ASP A 277 -26.00 22.56 -32.83
N GLY A 278 -25.10 23.45 -32.35
CA GLY A 278 -25.34 24.30 -31.18
C GLY A 278 -25.35 23.56 -29.83
N LYS A 279 -24.98 22.30 -29.80
CA LYS A 279 -24.84 21.49 -28.58
C LYS A 279 -23.39 21.24 -28.28
N PHE A 280 -23.05 21.35 -27.01
CA PHE A 280 -21.69 21.14 -26.48
C PHE A 280 -21.58 19.76 -25.80
N THR A 281 -20.51 19.04 -26.13
CA THR A 281 -20.20 17.75 -25.52
C THR A 281 -18.74 17.74 -25.07
N LEU A 282 -18.51 17.42 -23.79
CA LEU A 282 -17.19 17.20 -23.24
C LEU A 282 -16.81 15.73 -23.39
N LYS A 283 -15.71 15.46 -24.10
CA LYS A 283 -15.11 14.14 -24.29
C LYS A 283 -13.84 14.05 -23.48
N TYR A 284 -13.83 13.27 -22.41
CA TYR A 284 -12.72 13.29 -21.47
C TYR A 284 -12.44 11.92 -20.85
N THR A 285 -11.26 11.78 -20.26
CA THR A 285 -10.91 10.59 -19.51
C THR A 285 -11.01 10.87 -18.01
N ILE A 286 -11.89 10.14 -17.31
CA ILE A 286 -12.08 10.26 -15.87
C ILE A 286 -10.78 9.93 -15.14
N GLN A 287 -10.20 10.89 -14.40
CA GLN A 287 -8.89 10.75 -13.72
C GLN A 287 -8.85 9.62 -12.70
N LYS A 288 -9.97 9.36 -12.01
CA LYS A 288 -10.03 8.33 -10.97
C LYS A 288 -10.03 6.90 -11.51
N THR A 289 -10.69 6.67 -12.66
CA THR A 289 -10.95 5.32 -13.18
C THR A 289 -10.22 5.03 -14.48
N ASN A 290 -9.66 6.06 -15.10
CA ASN A 290 -9.04 6.01 -16.44
C ASN A 290 -10.01 5.49 -17.52
N LYS A 291 -11.31 5.79 -17.37
CA LYS A 291 -12.34 5.46 -18.36
C LYS A 291 -12.66 6.69 -19.18
N TYR A 292 -12.85 6.49 -20.48
CA TYR A 292 -13.39 7.49 -21.38
C TYR A 292 -14.87 7.72 -21.08
N ASP A 293 -15.33 8.97 -21.15
CA ASP A 293 -16.71 9.37 -20.91
C ASP A 293 -17.06 10.58 -21.78
N GLU A 294 -18.32 10.69 -22.14
CA GLU A 294 -18.88 11.81 -22.89
C GLU A 294 -20.01 12.46 -22.08
N LEU A 295 -19.90 13.75 -21.87
CA LEU A 295 -20.84 14.50 -21.04
C LEU A 295 -21.43 15.67 -21.83
N PRO A 296 -22.74 15.71 -22.10
CA PRO A 296 -23.42 16.91 -22.61
C PRO A 296 -23.24 18.08 -21.64
N ILE A 297 -22.84 19.24 -22.15
CA ILE A 297 -22.67 20.48 -21.37
C ILE A 297 -23.76 21.47 -21.79
N SER A 298 -24.44 22.04 -20.81
CA SER A 298 -25.40 23.12 -21.09
C SER A 298 -24.70 24.42 -21.51
N GLU A 299 -25.41 25.31 -22.18
CA GLU A 299 -24.93 26.64 -22.56
C GLU A 299 -24.41 27.41 -21.32
N GLN A 300 -25.11 27.30 -20.18
CA GLN A 300 -24.71 27.94 -18.94
C GLN A 300 -23.37 27.40 -18.40
N ALA A 301 -23.18 26.07 -18.48
CA ALA A 301 -21.91 25.49 -18.12
C ALA A 301 -20.80 25.91 -19.08
N MET A 302 -21.13 26.02 -20.38
CA MET A 302 -20.17 26.53 -21.37
C MET A 302 -19.78 27.99 -21.12
N GLN A 303 -20.72 28.86 -20.73
CA GLN A 303 -20.43 30.26 -20.36
C GLN A 303 -19.43 30.35 -19.20
N LEU A 304 -19.48 29.43 -18.23
CA LEU A 304 -18.52 29.38 -17.14
C LEU A 304 -17.11 28.98 -17.59
N CYS A 305 -16.96 28.35 -18.75
CA CYS A 305 -15.64 28.06 -19.34
C CYS A 305 -14.94 29.34 -19.78
N GLY A 306 -15.69 30.38 -20.21
CA GLY A 306 -15.16 31.62 -20.74
C GLY A 306 -14.92 31.56 -22.25
N GLU A 307 -14.09 32.44 -22.75
CA GLU A 307 -13.74 32.48 -24.19
C GLU A 307 -12.92 31.28 -24.58
N ARG A 308 -13.25 30.72 -25.77
CA ARG A 308 -12.55 29.56 -26.31
C ARG A 308 -11.11 29.93 -26.68
N ARG A 309 -10.17 29.07 -26.25
CA ARG A 309 -8.73 29.20 -26.48
C ARG A 309 -8.20 28.04 -27.33
N ASN A 310 -6.87 27.95 -27.43
CA ASN A 310 -6.24 26.85 -28.17
C ASN A 310 -6.65 25.48 -27.60
N PRO A 311 -6.80 24.45 -28.43
CA PRO A 311 -7.25 23.12 -28.01
C PRO A 311 -6.43 22.49 -26.84
N ASP A 312 -5.15 22.78 -26.78
CA ASP A 312 -4.24 22.23 -25.77
C ASP A 312 -4.21 23.00 -24.44
N GLU A 313 -4.80 24.20 -24.42
CA GLU A 313 -4.88 25.02 -23.22
C GLU A 313 -5.94 24.51 -22.24
N LEU A 314 -5.69 24.73 -20.96
CA LEU A 314 -6.64 24.38 -19.90
C LEU A 314 -7.81 25.37 -19.88
N VAL A 315 -9.05 24.86 -19.75
CA VAL A 315 -10.26 25.67 -19.64
C VAL A 315 -10.27 26.47 -18.34
N PHE A 316 -9.85 25.87 -17.23
CA PHE A 316 -9.76 26.49 -15.91
C PHE A 316 -8.29 26.64 -15.49
N ASP A 317 -7.52 27.32 -16.31
CA ASP A 317 -6.11 27.60 -15.99
C ASP A 317 -5.99 28.36 -14.66
N GLY A 318 -5.02 27.97 -13.82
CA GLY A 318 -4.86 28.48 -12.46
C GLY A 318 -5.74 27.80 -11.40
N LEU A 319 -6.57 26.81 -11.75
CA LEU A 319 -7.32 26.02 -10.77
C LEU A 319 -6.36 25.04 -10.05
N VAL A 320 -6.05 25.32 -8.79
CA VAL A 320 -5.16 24.50 -7.97
C VAL A 320 -5.88 23.92 -6.76
N TYR A 321 -5.47 22.71 -6.36
CA TYR A 321 -5.92 22.13 -5.10
C TYR A 321 -4.89 22.43 -4.01
N SER A 322 -5.22 23.39 -3.13
CA SER A 322 -4.34 23.82 -2.07
C SER A 322 -5.14 24.23 -0.83
N ALA A 323 -4.46 24.32 0.31
CA ALA A 323 -5.07 24.85 1.54
C ALA A 323 -5.59 26.29 1.34
N TYR A 324 -4.90 27.11 0.52
CA TYR A 324 -5.31 28.45 0.18
C TYR A 324 -6.60 28.47 -0.65
N ALA A 325 -6.73 27.62 -1.66
CA ALA A 325 -7.94 27.48 -2.47
C ALA A 325 -9.12 26.98 -1.61
N ASN A 326 -8.90 26.03 -0.70
CA ASN A 326 -9.93 25.59 0.24
C ASN A 326 -10.37 26.69 1.21
N LYS A 327 -9.44 27.56 1.68
CA LYS A 327 -9.77 28.73 2.49
C LYS A 327 -10.61 29.75 1.70
N ALA A 328 -10.24 30.03 0.46
CA ALA A 328 -11.00 30.93 -0.42
C ALA A 328 -12.41 30.39 -0.68
N LEU A 329 -12.56 29.06 -0.90
CA LEU A 329 -13.88 28.42 -1.03
C LEU A 329 -14.70 28.57 0.25
N ALA A 330 -14.14 28.30 1.42
CA ALA A 330 -14.84 28.42 2.70
C ALA A 330 -15.28 29.86 2.97
N GLN A 331 -14.45 30.86 2.66
CA GLN A 331 -14.77 32.28 2.79
C GLN A 331 -15.92 32.68 1.86
N TRP A 332 -15.90 32.24 0.61
CA TRP A 332 -16.96 32.52 -0.35
C TRP A 332 -18.29 31.87 0.04
N LEU A 333 -18.28 30.59 0.50
CA LEU A 333 -19.45 29.91 1.04
C LEU A 333 -20.02 30.65 2.28
N GLY A 334 -19.15 31.06 3.20
CA GLY A 334 -19.55 31.83 4.39
C GLY A 334 -20.18 33.17 4.03
N ALA A 335 -19.64 33.89 3.04
CA ALA A 335 -20.20 35.14 2.54
C ALA A 335 -21.59 34.95 1.88
N ALA A 336 -21.85 33.78 1.29
CA ALA A 336 -23.16 33.40 0.77
C ALA A 336 -24.13 32.87 1.86
N GLY A 337 -23.76 32.93 3.14
CA GLY A 337 -24.57 32.47 4.27
C GLY A 337 -24.60 30.95 4.42
N ILE A 338 -23.63 30.22 3.89
CA ILE A 338 -23.48 28.77 4.00
C ILE A 338 -22.43 28.47 5.07
N THR A 339 -22.89 28.11 6.29
CA THR A 339 -22.03 27.98 7.48
C THR A 339 -21.59 26.53 7.75
N ARG A 340 -22.22 25.53 7.10
CA ARG A 340 -21.80 24.13 7.23
C ARG A 340 -20.53 23.84 6.43
N ASP A 341 -19.86 22.75 6.76
CA ASP A 341 -18.62 22.34 6.10
C ASP A 341 -18.92 21.78 4.70
N VAL A 342 -18.78 22.61 3.68
CA VAL A 342 -18.96 22.29 2.26
C VAL A 342 -17.60 22.34 1.56
N THR A 343 -17.21 21.24 0.97
CA THR A 343 -15.99 21.13 0.16
C THR A 343 -16.29 21.24 -1.33
N PHE A 344 -15.28 21.45 -2.17
CA PHE A 344 -15.46 21.44 -3.62
C PHE A 344 -16.15 20.16 -4.13
N HIS A 345 -15.91 19.02 -3.49
CA HIS A 345 -16.54 17.75 -3.86
C HIS A 345 -18.05 17.72 -3.60
N CYS A 346 -18.51 18.46 -2.62
CA CYS A 346 -19.95 18.57 -2.33
C CYS A 346 -20.72 19.24 -3.48
N LEU A 347 -20.05 20.15 -4.23
CA LEU A 347 -20.64 20.81 -5.39
C LEU A 347 -20.97 19.82 -6.52
N SER A 348 -20.07 18.87 -6.78
CA SER A 348 -20.31 17.82 -7.79
C SER A 348 -21.48 16.89 -7.42
N HIS A 349 -21.77 16.74 -6.12
CA HIS A 349 -22.93 15.95 -5.65
C HIS A 349 -24.25 16.68 -5.81
N SER A 350 -24.26 18.02 -5.91
CA SER A 350 -25.48 18.80 -6.08
C SER A 350 -26.23 18.42 -7.36
N LYS A 351 -25.54 18.24 -8.50
CA LYS A 351 -26.16 17.75 -9.75
C LYS A 351 -26.89 16.43 -9.56
N PHE A 352 -26.24 15.47 -8.92
CA PHE A 352 -26.80 14.12 -8.72
C PHE A 352 -28.05 14.16 -7.83
N PHE A 353 -28.05 14.98 -6.78
CA PHE A 353 -29.21 15.15 -5.91
C PHE A 353 -30.43 15.71 -6.66
N TYR A 354 -30.24 16.68 -7.54
CA TYR A 354 -31.32 17.23 -8.33
C TYR A 354 -31.88 16.23 -9.35
N LEU A 355 -31.03 15.45 -10.01
CA LEU A 355 -31.47 14.41 -10.94
C LEU A 355 -32.29 13.32 -10.21
N LEU A 356 -31.91 12.93 -8.99
CA LEU A 356 -32.65 11.95 -8.19
C LEU A 356 -34.02 12.49 -7.77
N ASN A 357 -34.11 13.72 -7.27
CA ASN A 357 -35.37 14.32 -6.87
C ASN A 357 -36.31 14.50 -8.05
N ILE A 358 -35.80 14.82 -9.23
CA ILE A 358 -36.60 14.89 -10.45
C ILE A 358 -37.06 13.49 -10.87
N SER A 359 -36.22 12.45 -10.75
CA SER A 359 -36.61 11.07 -11.07
C SER A 359 -37.69 10.52 -10.08
N GLU A 360 -37.56 10.82 -8.80
CA GLU A 360 -38.57 10.44 -7.79
C GLU A 360 -39.93 11.15 -8.06
N LEU A 361 -39.90 12.42 -8.41
CA LEU A 361 -41.08 13.15 -8.83
C LEU A 361 -41.68 12.62 -10.14
N SER A 362 -40.86 12.13 -11.07
CA SER A 362 -41.31 11.54 -12.32
C SER A 362 -41.97 10.17 -12.14
N ILE A 363 -41.44 9.34 -11.24
CA ILE A 363 -42.03 8.03 -10.88
C ILE A 363 -43.39 8.21 -10.25
N LEU A 364 -43.58 9.26 -9.46
CA LEU A 364 -44.88 9.58 -8.84
C LEU A 364 -45.89 10.21 -9.80
N LYS A 365 -45.49 10.73 -10.98
CA LYS A 365 -46.35 11.48 -11.93
C LYS A 365 -46.37 10.92 -13.34
N ASN A 366 -45.93 9.70 -13.61
CA ASN A 366 -45.82 9.12 -14.97
C ASN A 366 -45.08 10.02 -15.97
N VAL A 367 -43.98 10.67 -15.53
CA VAL A 367 -43.15 11.58 -16.36
C VAL A 367 -42.13 10.78 -17.20
N THR A 368 -42.05 11.08 -18.47
CA THR A 368 -41.14 10.39 -19.42
C THR A 368 -39.69 10.90 -19.33
N ALA A 369 -38.75 10.18 -19.94
CA ALA A 369 -37.32 10.59 -20.01
C ALA A 369 -37.15 11.99 -20.62
N ASN A 370 -37.97 12.39 -21.58
CA ASN A 370 -38.02 13.72 -22.16
C ASN A 370 -38.40 14.82 -21.18
N ASP A 371 -39.26 14.49 -20.21
CA ASP A 371 -39.69 15.45 -19.16
C ASP A 371 -38.59 15.64 -18.12
N LEU A 372 -37.74 14.64 -17.91
CA LEU A 372 -36.52 14.74 -17.07
C LEU A 372 -35.49 15.70 -17.67
N GLU A 373 -35.28 15.65 -18.99
CA GLU A 373 -34.47 16.62 -19.72
C GLU A 373 -35.07 18.02 -19.66
N THR A 374 -36.39 18.14 -19.86
CA THR A 374 -37.11 19.41 -19.83
C THR A 374 -37.08 20.04 -18.41
N SER A 375 -37.25 19.24 -17.36
CA SER A 375 -37.16 19.70 -15.96
C SER A 375 -35.75 20.10 -15.57
N TYR A 376 -34.73 19.42 -16.10
CA TYR A 376 -33.33 19.81 -15.97
C TYR A 376 -33.01 21.11 -16.73
N ILE A 377 -33.57 21.28 -17.91
CA ILE A 377 -33.47 22.51 -18.73
C ILE A 377 -34.20 23.68 -18.02
N LEU A 378 -35.36 23.45 -17.43
CA LEU A 378 -36.10 24.44 -16.60
C LEU A 378 -35.29 24.83 -15.36
N PHE A 379 -34.66 23.89 -14.68
CA PHE A 379 -33.73 24.15 -13.58
C PHE A 379 -32.54 25.02 -14.04
N LEU A 380 -31.95 24.68 -15.18
CA LEU A 380 -30.85 25.46 -15.77
C LEU A 380 -31.31 26.86 -16.23
N SER A 381 -32.55 26.99 -16.74
CA SER A 381 -33.12 28.27 -17.16
C SER A 381 -33.43 29.20 -15.98
N GLN A 382 -33.81 28.65 -14.83
CA GLN A 382 -33.98 29.44 -13.60
C GLN A 382 -32.66 29.97 -13.05
N LEU A 383 -31.53 29.23 -13.22
CA LEU A 383 -30.19 29.74 -12.96
C LEU A 383 -29.78 30.83 -13.95
N CYS A 384 -30.20 30.77 -15.22
CA CYS A 384 -29.88 31.75 -16.26
C CYS A 384 -30.56 33.11 -16.11
N ASN A 385 -31.79 33.13 -15.60
CA ASN A 385 -32.48 34.40 -15.37
C ASN A 385 -31.77 35.30 -14.35
N ILE A 386 -30.87 34.73 -13.55
CA ILE A 386 -30.04 35.45 -12.59
C ILE A 386 -28.82 36.11 -13.25
N GLN A 387 -28.28 35.51 -14.33
CA GLN A 387 -27.13 36.09 -15.04
C GLN A 387 -27.45 37.23 -16.00
N ARG A 388 -28.72 37.43 -16.38
CA ARG A 388 -29.15 38.59 -17.20
C ARG A 388 -29.29 39.89 -16.40
N THR A 389 -29.08 39.83 -15.08
CA THR A 389 -29.14 40.99 -14.16
C THR A 389 -27.77 41.36 -13.61
N LEU A 390 -26.70 40.75 -14.09
CA LEU A 390 -25.29 41.09 -13.87
C LEU A 390 -24.64 41.52 -15.20
#